data_b7f53f853e57a13374ffcfaa2582aff5
#
_entry.id   b7f53f853e57a13374ffcfaa2582aff5
#
_cell.length_a   1.000
_cell.length_b   1.000
_cell.length_c   1.000
_cell.angle_alpha   90.00
_cell.angle_beta   90.00
_cell.angle_gamma   90.00
#
_symmetry.space_group_name_H-M   'P 1'
#
loop_
_entity.id
_entity.type
_entity.pdbx_description
1 polymer ?
#
loop_
_entity_poly.entity_id
_entity_poly.type
_entity_poly.pdbx_seq_one_letter_code
_entity_poly.pdbx_strand_id
1 'polypeptide(L)'
;QIADILSEEKVLCPSAYLAAKGVGNRRNNKFEDPYRWWGTTVSYILARMEYMGHTVNFKTFKTCYRDKHRKQAPKEDWKIFENTHEAIIDKTTWETAQKLRRTIRRGDRNKEPNPLTGLLYCGECGAKMYNERSDGDAYHKTPKDNYVCASYRKKTTSCTIHFIRSEIVRDLILDALRNVATYARANKEDFEQLVMQTTSDARKRSLQSGRTELDRIMRRTNELDTLLQKLYEDYALGRLPEKRHAKLSAQYEAEQAQLEQRSAELMEQMNAEQEESVNVDRFMELVDRYTDFTELTTPMLNEFIDKVIVYERRKINRYQYDQRIEIYFNFIGKVTLPEEETEAAPEAPKTLHVASNSSFAPIGDYLSAQGEEAIALPFSKVEELTGKPLCKSAYK
;
A
#
# COMPACT_ATOMS: atom_id res chain seq x y z
N GLN A 1 -15.13 2.26 -16.78
CA GLN A 1 -13.82 2.66 -17.39
C GLN A 1 -13.35 1.63 -18.43
N ILE A 2 -12.80 0.42 -18.04
CA ILE A 2 -12.29 -0.57 -19.04
C ILE A 2 -13.39 -0.98 -20.03
N ALA A 3 -14.60 -1.25 -19.56
CA ALA A 3 -15.73 -1.60 -20.42
C ALA A 3 -16.10 -0.45 -21.38
N ASP A 4 -16.02 0.77 -20.92
CA ASP A 4 -16.34 1.98 -21.72
C ASP A 4 -15.28 2.16 -22.80
N ILE A 5 -13.97 2.05 -22.45
CA ILE A 5 -12.87 2.11 -23.41
C ILE A 5 -13.03 1.04 -24.50
N LEU A 6 -13.28 -0.23 -24.13
CA LEU A 6 -13.46 -1.31 -25.10
C LEU A 6 -14.68 -1.09 -26.02
N SER A 7 -15.73 -0.46 -25.50
CA SER A 7 -16.90 -0.09 -26.31
C SER A 7 -16.62 1.07 -27.25
N GLU A 8 -15.88 2.09 -26.81
CA GLU A 8 -15.44 3.24 -27.61
C GLU A 8 -14.49 2.82 -28.72
N GLU A 9 -13.54 1.92 -28.42
CA GLU A 9 -12.61 1.34 -29.39
C GLU A 9 -13.26 0.33 -30.35
N LYS A 10 -14.56 0.08 -30.21
CA LYS A 10 -15.34 -0.88 -31.01
C LYS A 10 -14.72 -2.28 -31.01
N VAL A 11 -14.29 -2.74 -29.86
CA VAL A 11 -13.85 -4.13 -29.68
C VAL A 11 -15.08 -5.01 -29.52
N LEU A 12 -15.18 -6.10 -30.30
CA LEU A 12 -16.30 -7.05 -30.20
C LEU A 12 -16.38 -7.66 -28.79
N CYS A 13 -17.55 -7.61 -28.17
CA CYS A 13 -17.72 -8.31 -26.89
C CYS A 13 -17.59 -9.85 -27.11
N PRO A 14 -17.19 -10.63 -26.10
CA PRO A 14 -16.90 -12.06 -26.27
C PRO A 14 -18.02 -12.86 -26.90
N SER A 15 -19.27 -12.53 -26.58
CA SER A 15 -20.44 -13.22 -27.17
C SER A 15 -20.64 -12.88 -28.64
N ALA A 16 -20.45 -11.63 -29.05
CA ALA A 16 -20.53 -11.18 -30.44
C ALA A 16 -19.37 -11.74 -31.27
N TYR A 17 -18.17 -11.80 -30.70
CA TYR A 17 -17.00 -12.41 -31.35
C TYR A 17 -17.23 -13.90 -31.66
N LEU A 18 -17.75 -14.67 -30.70
CA LEU A 18 -18.07 -16.09 -30.90
C LEU A 18 -19.19 -16.29 -31.95
N ALA A 19 -20.19 -15.41 -31.95
CA ALA A 19 -21.25 -15.44 -32.95
C ALA A 19 -20.71 -15.14 -34.36
N ALA A 20 -19.83 -14.13 -34.50
CA ALA A 20 -19.20 -13.79 -35.77
C ALA A 20 -18.33 -14.93 -36.32
N LYS A 21 -17.68 -15.71 -35.43
CA LYS A 21 -16.92 -16.92 -35.80
C LYS A 21 -17.78 -18.17 -36.00
N GLY A 22 -19.09 -18.10 -35.74
CA GLY A 22 -19.99 -19.25 -35.84
C GLY A 22 -19.73 -20.35 -34.80
N VAL A 23 -19.09 -20.01 -33.66
CA VAL A 23 -18.64 -20.97 -32.66
C VAL A 23 -19.50 -20.87 -31.39
N GLY A 24 -19.74 -22.01 -30.75
CA GLY A 24 -20.42 -22.10 -29.46
C GLY A 24 -21.95 -21.95 -29.52
N ASN A 25 -22.56 -21.91 -28.35
CA ASN A 25 -24.04 -21.88 -28.19
C ASN A 25 -24.68 -20.56 -28.63
N ARG A 26 -23.88 -19.53 -28.87
CA ARG A 26 -24.35 -18.18 -29.26
C ARG A 26 -24.13 -17.86 -30.73
N ARG A 27 -23.76 -18.82 -31.54
CA ARG A 27 -23.47 -18.67 -32.98
C ARG A 27 -24.61 -18.04 -33.81
N ASN A 28 -25.84 -18.17 -33.32
CA ASN A 28 -27.04 -17.66 -34.02
C ASN A 28 -27.61 -16.39 -33.36
N ASN A 29 -26.97 -15.85 -32.32
CA ASN A 29 -27.46 -14.68 -31.65
C ASN A 29 -27.22 -13.42 -32.51
N LYS A 30 -28.26 -12.61 -32.64
CA LYS A 30 -28.15 -11.27 -33.20
C LYS A 30 -27.97 -10.29 -32.04
N PHE A 31 -27.04 -9.37 -32.18
CA PHE A 31 -26.75 -8.33 -31.22
C PHE A 31 -27.17 -6.98 -31.79
N GLU A 32 -27.92 -6.19 -31.03
CA GLU A 32 -28.24 -4.80 -31.38
C GLU A 32 -26.97 -3.95 -31.38
N ASP A 33 -26.12 -4.15 -30.34
CA ASP A 33 -24.80 -3.53 -30.25
C ASP A 33 -23.73 -4.60 -29.92
N PRO A 34 -22.96 -5.05 -30.89
CA PRO A 34 -21.92 -6.08 -30.70
C PRO A 34 -20.69 -5.57 -29.97
N TYR A 35 -20.55 -4.26 -29.79
CA TYR A 35 -19.41 -3.61 -29.14
C TYR A 35 -19.72 -3.21 -27.70
N ARG A 36 -20.92 -3.48 -27.21
CA ARG A 36 -21.30 -3.17 -25.85
C ARG A 36 -20.66 -4.10 -24.84
N TRP A 37 -19.75 -3.56 -24.06
CA TRP A 37 -19.11 -4.25 -22.96
C TRP A 37 -19.81 -3.96 -21.63
N TRP A 38 -19.89 -4.97 -20.78
CA TRP A 38 -20.40 -4.84 -19.43
C TRP A 38 -19.26 -4.96 -18.43
N GLY A 39 -19.22 -4.12 -17.40
CA GLY A 39 -18.23 -4.19 -16.32
C GLY A 39 -18.17 -5.56 -15.65
N THR A 40 -19.31 -6.28 -15.57
CA THR A 40 -19.36 -7.66 -15.07
C THR A 40 -18.58 -8.62 -15.96
N THR A 41 -18.68 -8.48 -17.29
CA THR A 41 -17.93 -9.32 -18.24
C THR A 41 -16.42 -9.11 -18.08
N VAL A 42 -15.98 -7.86 -18.00
CA VAL A 42 -14.57 -7.52 -17.74
C VAL A 42 -14.12 -8.09 -16.40
N SER A 43 -14.92 -7.95 -15.34
CA SER A 43 -14.61 -8.51 -14.03
C SER A 43 -14.46 -10.04 -14.05
N TYR A 44 -15.30 -10.74 -14.79
CA TYR A 44 -15.19 -12.19 -14.98
C TYR A 44 -13.91 -12.59 -15.73
N ILE A 45 -13.54 -11.87 -16.78
CA ILE A 45 -12.30 -12.11 -17.53
C ILE A 45 -11.11 -11.94 -16.60
N LEU A 46 -11.01 -10.83 -15.90
CA LEU A 46 -9.91 -10.54 -14.98
C LEU A 46 -9.80 -11.54 -13.81
N ALA A 47 -10.89 -12.23 -13.44
CA ALA A 47 -10.88 -13.21 -12.35
C ALA A 47 -10.39 -14.60 -12.77
N ARG A 48 -10.22 -14.87 -14.06
CA ARG A 48 -9.93 -16.21 -14.55
C ARG A 48 -8.46 -16.56 -14.44
N MET A 49 -8.16 -17.61 -13.69
CA MET A 49 -6.81 -18.17 -13.56
C MET A 49 -6.35 -18.90 -14.82
N GLU A 50 -7.28 -19.25 -15.69
CA GLU A 50 -6.98 -19.94 -16.96
C GLU A 50 -6.06 -19.10 -17.86
N TYR A 51 -6.05 -17.78 -17.73
CA TYR A 51 -5.12 -16.93 -18.49
C TYR A 51 -3.65 -17.09 -18.07
N MET A 52 -3.38 -17.69 -16.90
CA MET A 52 -2.04 -18.08 -16.45
C MET A 52 -1.60 -19.47 -16.93
N GLY A 53 -2.35 -20.11 -17.83
CA GLY A 53 -2.03 -21.45 -18.31
C GLY A 53 -2.61 -22.59 -17.48
N HIS A 54 -3.53 -22.30 -16.55
CA HIS A 54 -4.13 -23.30 -15.66
C HIS A 54 -5.50 -23.76 -16.17
N THR A 55 -5.86 -25.02 -15.91
CA THR A 55 -7.22 -25.52 -16.10
C THR A 55 -7.90 -25.62 -14.72
N VAL A 56 -9.05 -24.99 -14.57
CA VAL A 56 -9.80 -25.00 -13.29
C VAL A 56 -11.16 -25.63 -13.47
N ASN A 57 -11.37 -26.76 -12.77
CA ASN A 57 -12.60 -27.53 -12.80
C ASN A 57 -13.38 -27.39 -11.46
N PHE A 58 -14.62 -27.87 -11.48
CA PHE A 58 -15.54 -27.87 -10.32
C PHE A 58 -15.88 -26.51 -9.73
N LYS A 59 -15.79 -25.43 -10.53
CA LYS A 59 -16.20 -24.08 -10.13
C LYS A 59 -17.67 -23.95 -9.79
N THR A 60 -18.51 -24.85 -10.29
CA THR A 60 -19.94 -24.85 -10.08
C THR A 60 -20.45 -26.26 -9.85
N PHE A 61 -21.47 -26.40 -9.01
CA PHE A 61 -22.14 -27.66 -8.77
C PHE A 61 -23.67 -27.52 -8.83
N LYS A 62 -24.37 -28.63 -8.95
CA LYS A 62 -25.80 -28.72 -8.81
C LYS A 62 -26.11 -29.52 -7.56
N THR A 63 -27.01 -29.03 -6.70
CA THR A 63 -27.42 -29.73 -5.47
C THR A 63 -28.18 -31.01 -5.81
N CYS A 64 -28.93 -31.00 -6.91
CA CYS A 64 -29.68 -32.14 -7.42
C CYS A 64 -29.64 -32.12 -8.96
N TYR A 65 -29.79 -33.28 -9.61
CA TYR A 65 -29.84 -33.36 -11.08
C TYR A 65 -31.03 -32.59 -11.70
N ARG A 66 -32.10 -32.38 -10.90
CA ARG A 66 -33.29 -31.62 -11.32
C ARG A 66 -33.12 -30.12 -11.22
N ASP A 67 -32.07 -29.64 -10.54
CA ASP A 67 -31.82 -28.22 -10.40
C ASP A 67 -31.51 -27.58 -11.77
N LYS A 68 -32.28 -26.57 -12.12
CA LYS A 68 -32.05 -25.80 -13.36
C LYS A 68 -30.84 -24.89 -13.25
N HIS A 69 -30.52 -24.42 -12.04
CA HIS A 69 -29.45 -23.48 -11.78
C HIS A 69 -28.23 -24.16 -11.13
N ARG A 70 -27.04 -23.78 -11.59
CA ARG A 70 -25.78 -24.15 -10.94
C ARG A 70 -25.44 -23.15 -9.86
N LYS A 71 -24.97 -23.64 -8.71
CA LYS A 71 -24.42 -22.82 -7.63
C LYS A 71 -22.91 -22.74 -7.77
N GLN A 72 -22.34 -21.62 -7.33
CA GLN A 72 -20.87 -21.49 -7.24
C GLN A 72 -20.35 -22.44 -6.14
N ALA A 73 -19.31 -23.18 -6.46
CA ALA A 73 -18.59 -23.99 -5.48
C ALA A 73 -17.63 -23.10 -4.69
N PRO A 74 -17.40 -23.39 -3.41
CA PRO A 74 -16.29 -22.80 -2.65
C PRO A 74 -14.97 -22.99 -3.38
N LYS A 75 -14.03 -22.06 -3.22
CA LYS A 75 -12.73 -22.15 -3.91
C LYS A 75 -11.92 -23.38 -3.51
N GLU A 76 -12.12 -23.87 -2.28
CA GLU A 76 -11.49 -25.06 -1.72
C GLU A 76 -11.86 -26.34 -2.49
N ASP A 77 -13.06 -26.36 -3.06
CA ASP A 77 -13.55 -27.51 -3.87
C ASP A 77 -13.04 -27.46 -5.33
N TRP A 78 -12.39 -26.36 -5.73
CA TRP A 78 -11.89 -26.23 -7.09
C TRP A 78 -10.69 -27.15 -7.32
N LYS A 79 -10.66 -27.82 -8.46
CA LYS A 79 -9.50 -28.61 -8.89
C LYS A 79 -8.75 -27.80 -9.92
N ILE A 80 -7.55 -27.37 -9.54
CA ILE A 80 -6.65 -26.55 -10.36
C ILE A 80 -5.57 -27.49 -10.90
N PHE A 81 -5.43 -27.53 -12.21
CA PHE A 81 -4.36 -28.22 -12.90
C PHE A 81 -3.44 -27.14 -13.47
N GLU A 82 -2.23 -27.09 -12.96
CA GLU A 82 -1.29 -26.03 -13.31
C GLU A 82 -0.59 -26.33 -14.66
N ASN A 83 -0.27 -25.25 -15.41
CA ASN A 83 0.52 -25.28 -16.63
C ASN A 83 0.02 -26.30 -17.68
N THR A 84 -1.28 -26.38 -17.89
CA THR A 84 -1.92 -27.27 -18.88
C THR A 84 -1.90 -26.71 -20.28
N HIS A 85 -1.66 -25.44 -20.45
CA HIS A 85 -1.56 -24.74 -21.73
C HIS A 85 -0.65 -23.50 -21.60
N GLU A 86 -0.27 -22.92 -22.71
CA GLU A 86 0.56 -21.72 -22.74
C GLU A 86 -0.15 -20.55 -22.05
N ALA A 87 0.58 -19.88 -21.14
CA ALA A 87 0.07 -18.73 -20.40
C ALA A 87 -0.05 -17.50 -21.31
N ILE A 88 -1.19 -16.82 -21.28
CA ILE A 88 -1.41 -15.55 -21.99
C ILE A 88 -0.83 -14.38 -21.18
N ILE A 89 -0.91 -14.49 -19.87
CA ILE A 89 -0.35 -13.52 -18.91
C ILE A 89 0.49 -14.26 -17.88
N ASP A 90 1.53 -13.62 -17.38
CA ASP A 90 2.34 -14.15 -16.31
C ASP A 90 1.63 -14.07 -14.94
N LYS A 91 2.05 -14.95 -14.02
CA LYS A 91 1.48 -15.06 -12.67
C LYS A 91 1.48 -13.71 -11.93
N THR A 92 2.58 -12.96 -12.00
CA THR A 92 2.74 -11.70 -11.27
C THR A 92 1.83 -10.59 -11.79
N THR A 93 1.61 -10.50 -13.11
CA THR A 93 0.64 -9.57 -13.71
C THR A 93 -0.78 -9.90 -13.26
N TRP A 94 -1.14 -11.19 -13.23
CA TRP A 94 -2.45 -11.62 -12.75
C TRP A 94 -2.64 -11.32 -11.25
N GLU A 95 -1.65 -11.62 -10.41
CA GLU A 95 -1.69 -11.33 -8.97
C GLU A 95 -1.80 -9.83 -8.69
N THR A 96 -1.05 -9.01 -9.42
CA THR A 96 -1.14 -7.54 -9.35
C THR A 96 -2.56 -7.07 -9.70
N ALA A 97 -3.16 -7.61 -10.75
CA ALA A 97 -4.54 -7.31 -11.13
C ALA A 97 -5.53 -7.72 -10.03
N GLN A 98 -5.36 -8.90 -9.38
CA GLN A 98 -6.21 -9.31 -8.26
C GLN A 98 -6.02 -8.39 -7.03
N LYS A 99 -4.78 -8.00 -6.71
CA LYS A 99 -4.48 -7.04 -5.62
C LYS A 99 -5.21 -5.72 -5.82
N LEU A 100 -5.15 -5.16 -7.03
CA LEU A 100 -5.84 -3.92 -7.39
C LEU A 100 -7.37 -4.06 -7.30
N ARG A 101 -7.93 -5.20 -7.71
CA ARG A 101 -9.37 -5.48 -7.65
C ARG A 101 -9.92 -5.64 -6.24
N ARG A 102 -9.12 -6.14 -5.28
CA ARG A 102 -9.51 -6.25 -3.86
C ARG A 102 -9.66 -4.89 -3.18
N THR A 103 -9.03 -3.86 -3.72
CA THR A 103 -9.11 -2.51 -3.16
C THR A 103 -10.33 -1.79 -3.70
N ILE A 104 -11.32 -1.51 -2.83
CA ILE A 104 -12.49 -0.73 -3.19
C ILE A 104 -12.08 0.72 -3.31
N ARG A 105 -12.00 1.22 -4.53
CA ARG A 105 -11.74 2.62 -4.85
C ARG A 105 -13.07 3.32 -5.05
N ARG A 106 -13.50 4.10 -4.07
CA ARG A 106 -14.67 4.95 -4.21
C ARG A 106 -14.24 6.24 -4.89
N GLY A 107 -14.88 6.60 -6.01
CA GLY A 107 -14.74 7.93 -6.60
C GLY A 107 -15.30 8.98 -5.65
N ASP A 108 -14.78 10.19 -5.72
CA ASP A 108 -15.37 11.38 -5.14
C ASP A 108 -16.54 11.89 -6.02
N ARG A 109 -16.97 13.14 -5.82
CA ARG A 109 -18.00 13.79 -6.66
C ARG A 109 -17.60 13.83 -8.14
N ASN A 110 -16.32 13.90 -8.44
CA ASN A 110 -15.75 13.91 -9.79
C ASN A 110 -15.60 12.50 -10.38
N LYS A 111 -16.00 11.44 -9.64
CA LYS A 111 -15.88 10.02 -10.01
C LYS A 111 -14.45 9.49 -10.20
N GLU A 112 -13.44 10.29 -9.95
CA GLU A 112 -12.04 9.89 -10.07
C GLU A 112 -11.49 9.43 -8.71
N PRO A 113 -11.15 8.14 -8.55
CA PRO A 113 -10.50 7.66 -7.34
C PRO A 113 -9.06 8.18 -7.26
N ASN A 114 -8.61 8.59 -6.06
CA ASN A 114 -7.20 8.94 -5.88
C ASN A 114 -6.31 7.72 -6.17
N PRO A 115 -5.28 7.86 -7.04
CA PRO A 115 -4.38 6.76 -7.43
C PRO A 115 -3.68 6.06 -6.26
N LEU A 116 -3.38 6.80 -5.19
CA LEU A 116 -2.72 6.27 -3.97
C LEU A 116 -3.66 5.42 -3.08
N THR A 117 -4.98 5.36 -3.40
CA THR A 117 -5.94 4.62 -2.58
C THR A 117 -5.61 3.14 -2.53
N GLY A 118 -5.42 2.62 -1.33
CA GLY A 118 -5.11 1.22 -1.07
C GLY A 118 -3.62 0.91 -0.99
N LEU A 119 -2.75 1.89 -1.26
CA LEU A 119 -1.30 1.76 -1.12
C LEU A 119 -0.77 2.25 0.24
N LEU A 120 -1.49 3.13 0.95
CA LEU A 120 -1.04 3.72 2.20
C LEU A 120 -1.52 2.92 3.41
N TYR A 121 -0.62 2.70 4.36
CA TYR A 121 -0.85 1.98 5.61
C TYR A 121 -0.30 2.77 6.80
N CYS A 122 -0.97 2.63 7.94
CA CYS A 122 -0.49 3.19 9.20
C CYS A 122 0.67 2.37 9.76
N GLY A 123 1.77 3.02 10.14
CA GLY A 123 2.96 2.36 10.67
C GLY A 123 2.80 1.77 12.07
N GLU A 124 1.78 2.20 12.82
CA GLU A 124 1.54 1.72 14.18
C GLU A 124 0.49 0.62 14.26
N CYS A 125 -0.66 0.79 13.61
CA CYS A 125 -1.75 -0.19 13.67
C CYS A 125 -1.90 -1.06 12.43
N GLY A 126 -1.08 -0.88 11.39
CA GLY A 126 -1.14 -1.64 10.14
C GLY A 126 -2.39 -1.41 9.29
N ALA A 127 -3.36 -0.63 9.76
CA ALA A 127 -4.60 -0.40 9.04
C ALA A 127 -4.39 0.46 7.78
N LYS A 128 -5.19 0.21 6.75
CA LYS A 128 -5.19 1.07 5.55
C LYS A 128 -5.58 2.51 5.90
N MET A 129 -4.98 3.47 5.21
CA MET A 129 -5.36 4.86 5.35
C MET A 129 -6.48 5.22 4.37
N TYR A 130 -7.43 6.04 4.83
CA TYR A 130 -8.54 6.52 4.03
C TYR A 130 -8.23 7.89 3.43
N ASN A 131 -8.57 8.05 2.16
CA ASN A 131 -8.51 9.34 1.50
C ASN A 131 -9.68 10.22 1.95
N GLU A 132 -9.37 11.44 2.36
CA GLU A 132 -10.32 12.49 2.70
C GLU A 132 -10.11 13.66 1.77
N ARG A 133 -11.12 13.94 0.95
CA ARG A 133 -11.15 15.09 0.05
C ARG A 133 -12.25 16.06 0.46
N SER A 134 -11.95 17.34 0.41
CA SER A 134 -12.94 18.40 0.49
C SER A 134 -12.57 19.51 -0.50
N ASP A 135 -13.57 20.02 -1.19
CA ASP A 135 -13.41 21.10 -2.18
C ASP A 135 -13.16 22.49 -1.54
N GLY A 136 -12.95 22.49 -0.21
CA GLY A 136 -12.91 23.70 0.58
C GLY A 136 -14.33 24.11 1.04
N ASP A 137 -14.41 24.81 2.15
CA ASP A 137 -15.61 25.42 2.68
C ASP A 137 -15.49 26.95 2.67
N ALA A 138 -16.53 27.65 3.12
CA ALA A 138 -16.53 29.11 3.16
C ALA A 138 -15.38 29.72 3.99
N TYR A 139 -14.83 28.92 4.92
CA TYR A 139 -13.71 29.31 5.78
C TYR A 139 -12.36 28.82 5.27
N HIS A 140 -12.34 27.65 4.59
CA HIS A 140 -11.11 27.02 4.06
C HIS A 140 -11.19 26.98 2.53
N LYS A 141 -10.67 28.02 1.87
CA LYS A 141 -10.69 28.18 0.41
C LYS A 141 -9.82 27.16 -0.35
N THR A 142 -8.92 26.46 0.35
CA THR A 142 -8.01 25.49 -0.28
C THR A 142 -8.61 24.08 -0.22
N PRO A 143 -8.69 23.38 -1.37
CA PRO A 143 -9.08 21.98 -1.40
C PRO A 143 -8.15 21.13 -0.50
N LYS A 144 -8.72 20.20 0.21
CA LYS A 144 -7.94 19.24 1.04
C LYS A 144 -7.99 17.88 0.36
N ASP A 145 -6.83 17.28 0.17
CA ASP A 145 -6.66 15.90 -0.30
C ASP A 145 -5.63 15.22 0.59
N ASN A 146 -6.12 14.45 1.56
CA ASN A 146 -5.31 13.90 2.64
C ASN A 146 -5.60 12.42 2.85
N TYR A 147 -4.65 11.72 3.46
CA TYR A 147 -4.85 10.37 3.98
C TYR A 147 -4.82 10.35 5.49
N VAL A 148 -5.77 9.63 6.09
CA VAL A 148 -5.93 9.51 7.55
C VAL A 148 -6.07 8.04 7.92
N CYS A 149 -5.50 7.63 9.06
CA CYS A 149 -5.59 6.28 9.56
C CYS A 149 -7.05 5.83 9.74
N ALA A 150 -7.41 4.67 9.18
CA ALA A 150 -8.76 4.13 9.24
C ALA A 150 -9.19 3.80 10.66
N SER A 151 -8.29 3.24 11.47
CA SER A 151 -8.55 2.87 12.87
C SER A 151 -8.81 4.08 13.74
N TYR A 152 -8.01 5.13 13.60
CA TYR A 152 -8.23 6.41 14.28
C TYR A 152 -9.58 7.01 13.92
N ARG A 153 -9.90 7.08 12.61
CA ARG A 153 -11.16 7.65 12.13
C ARG A 153 -12.39 6.88 12.60
N LYS A 154 -12.32 5.56 12.60
CA LYS A 154 -13.43 4.68 13.04
C LYS A 154 -13.46 4.47 14.55
N LYS A 155 -12.45 4.93 15.29
CA LYS A 155 -12.28 4.70 16.74
C LYS A 155 -12.32 3.21 17.09
N THR A 156 -11.75 2.37 16.24
CA THR A 156 -11.74 0.90 16.44
C THR A 156 -10.58 0.43 17.30
N THR A 157 -9.51 1.21 17.37
CA THR A 157 -8.32 0.94 18.19
C THR A 157 -7.86 2.22 18.89
N SER A 158 -6.90 2.10 19.80
CA SER A 158 -6.25 3.23 20.47
C SER A 158 -5.21 3.96 19.61
N CYS A 159 -5.26 3.81 18.27
CA CYS A 159 -4.31 4.44 17.38
C CYS A 159 -4.43 5.97 17.41
N THR A 160 -3.29 6.65 17.39
CA THR A 160 -3.20 8.11 17.34
C THR A 160 -3.49 8.66 15.93
N ILE A 161 -3.51 9.99 15.79
CA ILE A 161 -3.79 10.62 14.50
C ILE A 161 -2.59 10.49 13.56
N HIS A 162 -2.74 9.67 12.52
CA HIS A 162 -1.81 9.57 11.40
C HIS A 162 -2.42 10.24 10.19
N PHE A 163 -1.74 11.24 9.68
CA PHE A 163 -2.24 12.11 8.64
C PHE A 163 -1.11 12.52 7.70
N ILE A 164 -1.37 12.51 6.39
CA ILE A 164 -0.45 13.00 5.37
C ILE A 164 -1.21 13.53 4.17
N ARG A 165 -0.69 14.58 3.51
CA ARG A 165 -1.24 15.12 2.26
C ARG A 165 -0.88 14.21 1.08
N SER A 166 -1.84 14.02 0.16
CA SER A 166 -1.65 13.22 -1.05
C SER A 166 -0.51 13.74 -1.93
N GLU A 167 -0.37 15.06 -2.03
CA GLU A 167 0.69 15.73 -2.78
C GLU A 167 2.07 15.34 -2.26
N ILE A 168 2.30 15.48 -0.96
CA ILE A 168 3.59 15.12 -0.33
C ILE A 168 3.95 13.65 -0.59
N VAL A 169 2.98 12.74 -0.53
CA VAL A 169 3.24 11.32 -0.80
C VAL A 169 3.62 11.10 -2.26
N ARG A 170 2.96 11.80 -3.19
CA ARG A 170 3.31 11.70 -4.63
C ARG A 170 4.72 12.17 -4.90
N ASP A 171 5.09 13.32 -4.34
CA ASP A 171 6.43 13.90 -4.52
C ASP A 171 7.50 12.97 -3.95
N LEU A 172 7.29 12.44 -2.72
CA LEU A 172 8.22 11.50 -2.10
C LEU A 172 8.36 10.20 -2.89
N ILE A 173 7.27 9.65 -3.44
CA ILE A 173 7.32 8.46 -4.28
C ILE A 173 8.09 8.75 -5.56
N LEU A 174 7.82 9.88 -6.19
CA LEU A 174 8.48 10.28 -7.43
C LEU A 174 9.99 10.46 -7.23
N ASP A 175 10.38 11.15 -6.18
CA ASP A 175 11.79 11.34 -5.83
C ASP A 175 12.48 10.01 -5.49
N ALA A 176 11.83 9.15 -4.73
CA ALA A 176 12.34 7.82 -4.44
C ALA A 176 12.52 6.97 -5.72
N LEU A 177 11.53 7.01 -6.63
CA LEU A 177 11.63 6.32 -7.92
C LEU A 177 12.78 6.84 -8.77
N ARG A 178 12.93 8.16 -8.87
CA ARG A 178 14.05 8.80 -9.60
C ARG A 178 15.40 8.35 -9.06
N ASN A 179 15.56 8.43 -7.75
CA ASN A 179 16.83 8.08 -7.09
C ASN A 179 17.16 6.60 -7.29
N VAL A 180 16.20 5.71 -7.05
CA VAL A 180 16.38 4.27 -7.22
C VAL A 180 16.64 3.92 -8.69
N ALA A 181 15.87 4.48 -9.64
CA ALA A 181 16.05 4.21 -11.06
C ALA A 181 17.41 4.73 -11.58
N THR A 182 17.83 5.91 -11.15
CA THR A 182 19.13 6.50 -11.52
C THR A 182 20.28 5.65 -10.98
N TYR A 183 20.22 5.25 -9.71
CA TYR A 183 21.22 4.40 -9.10
C TYR A 183 21.29 3.02 -9.76
N ALA A 184 20.14 2.39 -10.00
CA ALA A 184 20.03 1.07 -10.63
C ALA A 184 20.59 1.07 -12.08
N ARG A 185 20.39 2.15 -12.83
CA ARG A 185 20.98 2.30 -14.19
C ARG A 185 22.48 2.53 -14.17
N ALA A 186 22.96 3.32 -13.21
CA ALA A 186 24.37 3.65 -13.11
C ALA A 186 25.22 2.48 -12.59
N ASN A 187 24.69 1.71 -11.65
CA ASN A 187 25.45 0.69 -10.89
C ASN A 187 24.63 -0.61 -10.75
N LYS A 188 24.37 -1.30 -11.87
CA LYS A 188 23.49 -2.49 -11.88
C LYS A 188 23.94 -3.57 -10.92
N GLU A 189 25.22 -3.94 -10.93
CA GLU A 189 25.78 -5.01 -10.09
C GLU A 189 25.72 -4.67 -8.60
N ASP A 190 26.06 -3.42 -8.23
CA ASP A 190 25.99 -2.95 -6.85
C ASP A 190 24.54 -2.86 -6.37
N PHE A 191 23.64 -2.47 -7.25
CA PHE A 191 22.19 -2.44 -6.96
C PHE A 191 21.63 -3.84 -6.70
N GLU A 192 21.99 -4.83 -7.50
CA GLU A 192 21.60 -6.23 -7.29
C GLU A 192 22.09 -6.74 -5.94
N GLN A 193 23.36 -6.48 -5.58
CA GLN A 193 23.92 -6.86 -4.29
C GLN A 193 23.22 -6.15 -3.12
N LEU A 194 22.97 -4.85 -3.24
CA LEU A 194 22.26 -4.05 -2.24
C LEU A 194 20.85 -4.58 -1.97
N VAL A 195 20.10 -4.86 -3.04
CA VAL A 195 18.74 -5.40 -2.92
C VAL A 195 18.77 -6.80 -2.30
N MET A 196 19.68 -7.66 -2.71
CA MET A 196 19.84 -9.00 -2.13
C MET A 196 20.18 -8.95 -0.64
N GLN A 197 21.08 -8.08 -0.23
CA GLN A 197 21.45 -7.90 1.18
C GLN A 197 20.28 -7.36 2.00
N THR A 198 19.66 -6.27 1.55
CA THR A 198 18.55 -5.63 2.26
C THR A 198 17.36 -6.58 2.42
N THR A 199 17.02 -7.32 1.35
CA THR A 199 15.93 -8.30 1.37
C THR A 199 16.28 -9.51 2.25
N SER A 200 17.51 -10.00 2.18
CA SER A 200 17.98 -11.10 3.04
C SER A 200 17.88 -10.75 4.53
N ASP A 201 18.27 -9.55 4.92
CA ASP A 201 18.21 -9.12 6.32
C ASP A 201 16.79 -8.86 6.81
N ALA A 202 15.94 -8.25 5.99
CA ALA A 202 14.53 -8.08 6.30
C ALA A 202 13.82 -9.44 6.42
N ARG A 203 14.10 -10.36 5.50
CA ARG A 203 13.57 -11.73 5.50
C ARG A 203 14.05 -12.53 6.69
N LYS A 204 15.34 -12.46 7.05
CA LYS A 204 15.88 -13.11 8.26
C LYS A 204 15.16 -12.61 9.51
N ARG A 205 14.93 -11.31 9.65
CA ARG A 205 14.22 -10.72 10.80
C ARG A 205 12.75 -11.18 10.85
N SER A 206 12.05 -11.19 9.72
CA SER A 206 10.65 -11.65 9.62
C SER A 206 10.54 -13.13 9.99
N LEU A 207 11.37 -13.99 9.40
CA LEU A 207 11.42 -15.42 9.70
C LEU A 207 11.78 -15.70 11.16
N GLN A 208 12.71 -14.93 11.74
CA GLN A 208 13.07 -15.06 13.15
C GLN A 208 11.93 -14.64 14.07
N SER A 209 11.24 -13.54 13.76
CA SER A 209 10.06 -13.09 14.49
C SER A 209 8.93 -14.13 14.41
N GLY A 210 8.65 -14.65 13.22
CA GLY A 210 7.64 -15.71 13.00
C GLY A 210 7.97 -16.98 13.77
N ARG A 211 9.24 -17.43 13.78
CA ARG A 211 9.68 -18.58 14.58
C ARG A 211 9.47 -18.35 16.08
N THR A 212 9.83 -17.18 16.58
CA THR A 212 9.67 -16.85 18.01
C THR A 212 8.18 -16.83 18.40
N GLU A 213 7.30 -16.34 17.54
CA GLU A 213 5.85 -16.36 17.76
C GLU A 213 5.30 -17.79 17.72
N LEU A 214 5.73 -18.62 16.76
CA LEU A 214 5.38 -20.03 16.70
C LEU A 214 5.80 -20.79 17.95
N ASP A 215 7.03 -20.61 18.44
CA ASP A 215 7.50 -21.24 19.66
C ASP A 215 6.66 -20.84 20.87
N ARG A 216 6.22 -19.58 20.94
CA ARG A 216 5.31 -19.13 22.00
C ARG A 216 3.94 -19.80 21.91
N ILE A 217 3.37 -19.89 20.71
CA ILE A 217 2.11 -20.56 20.45
C ILE A 217 2.20 -22.04 20.86
N MET A 218 3.25 -22.75 20.42
CA MET A 218 3.46 -24.17 20.75
C MET A 218 3.57 -24.39 22.25
N ARG A 219 4.32 -23.56 22.97
CA ARG A 219 4.41 -23.64 24.43
C ARG A 219 3.03 -23.47 25.08
N ARG A 220 2.27 -22.46 24.61
CA ARG A 220 0.93 -22.20 25.16
C ARG A 220 -0.05 -23.32 24.87
N THR A 221 -0.02 -23.92 23.69
CA THR A 221 -0.84 -25.09 23.34
C THR A 221 -0.52 -26.27 24.24
N ASN A 222 0.75 -26.59 24.49
CA ASN A 222 1.17 -27.65 25.40
C ASN A 222 0.73 -27.37 26.86
N GLU A 223 0.77 -26.12 27.30
CA GLU A 223 0.23 -25.73 28.62
C GLU A 223 -1.28 -25.97 28.70
N LEU A 224 -2.03 -25.63 27.64
CA LEU A 224 -3.48 -25.84 27.58
C LEU A 224 -3.82 -27.34 27.60
N ASP A 225 -3.07 -28.17 26.87
CA ASP A 225 -3.22 -29.65 26.92
C ASP A 225 -3.03 -30.17 28.34
N THR A 226 -2.00 -29.71 29.02
CA THR A 226 -1.73 -30.12 30.42
C THR A 226 -2.85 -29.64 31.35
N LEU A 227 -3.39 -28.43 31.13
CA LEU A 227 -4.49 -27.90 31.92
C LEU A 227 -5.80 -28.67 31.67
N LEU A 228 -6.10 -29.02 30.42
CA LEU A 228 -7.25 -29.81 30.03
C LEU A 228 -7.18 -31.20 30.65
N GLN A 229 -6.00 -31.83 30.63
CA GLN A 229 -5.80 -33.14 31.27
C GLN A 229 -6.08 -33.08 32.80
N LYS A 230 -5.49 -32.08 33.48
CA LYS A 230 -5.73 -31.89 34.93
C LYS A 230 -7.19 -31.57 35.23
N LEU A 231 -7.83 -30.77 34.40
CA LEU A 231 -9.24 -30.43 34.52
C LEU A 231 -10.14 -31.69 34.43
N TYR A 232 -9.79 -32.57 33.49
CA TYR A 232 -10.49 -33.86 33.34
C TYR A 232 -10.25 -34.79 34.52
N GLU A 233 -9.02 -34.87 35.04
CA GLU A 233 -8.68 -35.68 36.24
C GLU A 233 -9.45 -35.19 37.48
N ASP A 234 -9.51 -33.90 37.72
CA ASP A 234 -10.25 -33.32 38.86
C ASP A 234 -11.77 -33.49 38.70
N TYR A 235 -12.30 -33.49 37.51
CA TYR A 235 -13.69 -33.80 37.23
C TYR A 235 -13.99 -35.30 37.50
N ALA A 236 -13.14 -36.18 37.00
CA ALA A 236 -13.29 -37.63 37.17
C ALA A 236 -13.19 -38.04 38.66
N LEU A 237 -12.38 -37.34 39.44
CA LEU A 237 -12.25 -37.56 40.90
C LEU A 237 -13.36 -36.88 41.73
N GLY A 238 -14.33 -36.21 41.07
CA GLY A 238 -15.46 -35.54 41.76
C GLY A 238 -15.07 -34.24 42.50
N ARG A 239 -13.85 -33.70 42.25
CA ARG A 239 -13.37 -32.48 42.89
C ARG A 239 -13.92 -31.21 42.24
N LEU A 240 -14.37 -31.32 40.98
CA LEU A 240 -14.84 -30.19 40.19
C LEU A 240 -16.31 -30.41 39.76
N PRO A 241 -17.23 -29.44 40.03
CA PRO A 241 -18.60 -29.52 39.57
C PRO A 241 -18.71 -29.48 38.03
N GLU A 242 -19.63 -30.26 37.44
CA GLU A 242 -19.87 -30.42 36.02
C GLU A 242 -20.00 -29.09 35.28
N LYS A 243 -20.78 -28.13 35.80
CA LYS A 243 -20.97 -26.80 35.21
C LYS A 243 -19.66 -26.01 35.09
N ARG A 244 -18.75 -26.15 36.07
CA ARG A 244 -17.46 -25.46 36.08
C ARG A 244 -16.49 -26.14 35.15
N HIS A 245 -16.48 -27.47 35.10
CA HIS A 245 -15.72 -28.25 34.12
C HIS A 245 -16.09 -27.82 32.69
N ALA A 246 -17.39 -27.88 32.32
CA ALA A 246 -17.86 -27.53 30.98
C ALA A 246 -17.49 -26.10 30.57
N LYS A 247 -17.55 -25.16 31.51
CA LYS A 247 -17.17 -23.75 31.20
C LYS A 247 -15.68 -23.60 30.95
N LEU A 248 -14.82 -24.20 31.75
CA LEU A 248 -13.36 -24.10 31.63
C LEU A 248 -12.86 -24.88 30.43
N SER A 249 -13.41 -26.09 30.17
CA SER A 249 -13.10 -26.87 28.97
C SER A 249 -13.40 -26.08 27.70
N ALA A 250 -14.61 -25.52 27.59
CA ALA A 250 -14.98 -24.72 26.43
C ALA A 250 -14.09 -23.46 26.23
N GLN A 251 -13.60 -22.86 27.32
CA GLN A 251 -12.68 -21.73 27.24
C GLN A 251 -11.31 -22.14 26.72
N TYR A 252 -10.75 -23.23 27.23
CA TYR A 252 -9.44 -23.74 26.82
C TYR A 252 -9.45 -24.28 25.39
N GLU A 253 -10.53 -24.98 25.00
CA GLU A 253 -10.72 -25.48 23.64
C GLU A 253 -10.85 -24.31 22.63
N ALA A 254 -11.57 -23.24 23.00
CA ALA A 254 -11.68 -22.05 22.16
C ALA A 254 -10.33 -21.31 22.00
N GLU A 255 -9.54 -21.20 23.09
CA GLU A 255 -8.19 -20.63 23.04
C GLU A 255 -7.27 -21.49 22.18
N GLN A 256 -7.32 -22.81 22.32
CA GLN A 256 -6.54 -23.75 21.52
C GLN A 256 -6.84 -23.62 20.02
N ALA A 257 -8.12 -23.60 19.65
CA ALA A 257 -8.54 -23.41 18.26
C ALA A 257 -8.04 -22.09 17.65
N GLN A 258 -8.04 -20.99 18.43
CA GLN A 258 -7.47 -19.71 17.99
C GLN A 258 -5.96 -19.77 17.78
N LEU A 259 -5.23 -20.43 18.67
CA LEU A 259 -3.78 -20.61 18.56
C LEU A 259 -3.41 -21.50 17.38
N GLU A 260 -4.18 -22.57 17.13
CA GLU A 260 -4.00 -23.45 15.96
C GLU A 260 -4.22 -22.70 14.65
N GLN A 261 -5.30 -21.90 14.56
CA GLN A 261 -5.53 -21.05 13.39
C GLN A 261 -4.38 -20.06 13.18
N ARG A 262 -3.92 -19.40 14.25
CA ARG A 262 -2.82 -18.44 14.17
C ARG A 262 -1.50 -19.09 13.75
N SER A 263 -1.22 -20.31 14.23
CA SER A 263 -0.04 -21.05 13.83
C SER A 263 -0.05 -21.43 12.35
N ALA A 264 -1.21 -21.83 11.83
CA ALA A 264 -1.38 -22.13 10.41
C ALA A 264 -1.18 -20.89 9.54
N GLU A 265 -1.75 -19.73 9.92
CA GLU A 265 -1.55 -18.46 9.24
C GLU A 265 -0.06 -18.04 9.21
N LEU A 266 0.64 -18.20 10.34
CA LEU A 266 2.08 -17.89 10.41
C LEU A 266 2.93 -18.82 9.55
N MET A 267 2.62 -20.12 9.53
CA MET A 267 3.31 -21.08 8.67
C MET A 267 3.09 -20.78 7.19
N GLU A 268 1.87 -20.43 6.79
CA GLU A 268 1.56 -20.02 5.42
C GLU A 268 2.32 -18.74 5.03
N GLN A 269 2.36 -17.74 5.92
CA GLN A 269 3.13 -16.50 5.70
C GLN A 269 4.63 -16.78 5.55
N MET A 270 5.21 -17.63 6.42
CA MET A 270 6.63 -17.99 6.34
C MET A 270 6.97 -18.77 5.07
N ASN A 271 6.08 -19.65 4.61
CA ASN A 271 6.26 -20.39 3.36
C ASN A 271 6.14 -19.45 2.15
N ALA A 272 5.17 -18.54 2.13
CA ALA A 272 5.02 -17.53 1.07
C ALA A 272 6.26 -16.62 0.99
N GLU A 273 6.81 -16.18 2.13
CA GLU A 273 8.05 -15.41 2.17
C GLU A 273 9.28 -16.23 1.68
N GLN A 274 9.27 -17.55 1.81
CA GLN A 274 10.34 -18.40 1.25
C GLN A 274 10.26 -18.52 -0.27
N GLU A 275 9.07 -18.44 -0.86
CA GLU A 275 8.85 -18.58 -2.30
C GLU A 275 9.02 -17.26 -3.07
N GLU A 276 8.87 -16.10 -2.41
CA GLU A 276 9.11 -14.78 -3.03
C GLU A 276 10.60 -14.59 -3.28
N SER A 277 11.07 -15.02 -4.46
CA SER A 277 12.38 -14.63 -4.94
C SER A 277 12.37 -13.15 -5.32
N VAL A 278 13.37 -12.41 -4.83
CA VAL A 278 13.62 -11.03 -5.27
C VAL A 278 13.88 -11.05 -6.77
N ASN A 279 13.03 -10.40 -7.51
CA ASN A 279 13.17 -10.37 -8.98
C ASN A 279 13.69 -9.00 -9.41
N VAL A 280 15.00 -8.80 -9.20
CA VAL A 280 15.69 -7.56 -9.58
C VAL A 280 15.62 -7.34 -11.09
N ASP A 281 15.75 -8.41 -11.88
CA ASP A 281 15.70 -8.32 -13.35
C ASP A 281 14.37 -7.71 -13.81
N ARG A 282 13.27 -8.12 -13.19
CA ARG A 282 11.96 -7.58 -13.53
C ARG A 282 11.79 -6.11 -13.12
N PHE A 283 12.37 -5.71 -11.99
CA PHE A 283 12.41 -4.30 -11.63
C PHE A 283 13.21 -3.49 -12.64
N MET A 284 14.36 -4.02 -13.11
CA MET A 284 15.17 -3.38 -14.14
C MET A 284 14.42 -3.27 -15.47
N GLU A 285 13.69 -4.30 -15.91
CA GLU A 285 12.82 -4.23 -17.10
C GLU A 285 11.77 -3.11 -17.00
N LEU A 286 11.20 -2.90 -15.82
CA LEU A 286 10.29 -1.79 -15.57
C LEU A 286 11.00 -0.44 -15.64
N VAL A 287 12.17 -0.31 -15.01
CA VAL A 287 12.99 0.91 -15.06
C VAL A 287 13.37 1.26 -16.50
N ASP A 288 13.69 0.27 -17.33
CA ASP A 288 14.04 0.48 -18.73
C ASP A 288 12.82 0.87 -19.60
N ARG A 289 11.65 0.33 -19.27
CA ARG A 289 10.38 0.68 -19.95
C ARG A 289 9.97 2.13 -19.69
N TYR A 290 10.17 2.63 -18.47
CA TYR A 290 9.85 3.97 -18.08
C TYR A 290 11.10 4.86 -18.13
N THR A 291 11.34 5.48 -19.29
CA THR A 291 12.51 6.35 -19.49
C THR A 291 12.40 7.71 -18.80
N ASP A 292 11.18 8.14 -18.53
CA ASP A 292 10.88 9.47 -17.95
C ASP A 292 10.11 9.34 -16.64
N PHE A 293 10.67 9.93 -15.58
CA PHE A 293 10.07 10.02 -14.25
C PHE A 293 9.73 11.49 -13.89
N THR A 294 9.27 12.29 -14.86
CA THR A 294 8.86 13.66 -14.59
C THR A 294 7.54 13.74 -13.85
N GLU A 295 6.58 12.87 -14.21
CA GLU A 295 5.25 12.81 -13.60
C GLU A 295 4.91 11.40 -13.13
N LEU A 296 4.30 11.31 -11.95
CA LEU A 296 3.87 10.05 -11.38
C LEU A 296 2.51 9.62 -11.95
N THR A 297 2.52 8.70 -12.89
CA THR A 297 1.30 8.16 -13.49
C THR A 297 0.69 7.03 -12.67
N THR A 298 -0.62 6.78 -12.82
CA THR A 298 -1.29 5.67 -12.13
C THR A 298 -0.73 4.29 -12.49
N PRO A 299 -0.37 3.99 -13.76
CA PRO A 299 0.34 2.76 -14.10
C PRO A 299 1.67 2.62 -13.34
N MET A 300 2.52 3.65 -13.34
CA MET A 300 3.79 3.63 -12.61
C MET A 300 3.59 3.32 -11.12
N LEU A 301 2.62 3.97 -10.47
CA LEU A 301 2.30 3.69 -9.07
C LEU A 301 1.97 2.22 -8.83
N ASN A 302 1.15 1.63 -9.68
CA ASN A 302 0.71 0.25 -9.51
C ASN A 302 1.81 -0.78 -9.85
N GLU A 303 2.69 -0.47 -10.80
CA GLU A 303 3.77 -1.36 -11.23
C GLU A 303 4.98 -1.28 -10.31
N PHE A 304 5.34 -0.09 -9.80
CA PHE A 304 6.53 0.09 -8.97
C PHE A 304 6.25 -0.02 -7.46
N ILE A 305 5.08 0.41 -6.96
CA ILE A 305 4.82 0.55 -5.54
C ILE A 305 3.95 -0.58 -5.00
N ASP A 306 4.47 -1.30 -4.02
CA ASP A 306 3.73 -2.30 -3.24
C ASP A 306 2.88 -1.63 -2.16
N LYS A 307 3.52 -0.88 -1.28
CA LYS A 307 2.88 -0.16 -0.17
C LYS A 307 3.73 1.00 0.32
N VAL A 308 3.07 1.94 0.97
CA VAL A 308 3.70 3.06 1.67
C VAL A 308 3.23 3.04 3.12
N ILE A 309 4.17 3.02 4.05
CA ILE A 309 3.90 3.03 5.50
C ILE A 309 4.13 4.43 6.03
N VAL A 310 3.11 4.99 6.67
CA VAL A 310 3.14 6.35 7.23
C VAL A 310 3.07 6.27 8.74
N TYR A 311 4.11 6.78 9.41
CA TYR A 311 4.21 6.84 10.87
C TYR A 311 3.64 8.13 11.44
N GLU A 312 3.58 8.23 12.75
CA GLU A 312 3.10 9.41 13.43
C GLU A 312 3.96 10.63 13.14
N ARG A 313 3.29 11.77 12.99
CA ARG A 313 3.94 13.06 12.77
C ARG A 313 4.41 13.64 14.09
N ARG A 314 5.72 13.81 14.24
CA ARG A 314 6.32 14.41 15.44
C ARG A 314 6.54 15.91 15.23
N LYS A 315 6.11 16.71 16.18
CA LYS A 315 6.34 18.14 16.15
C LYS A 315 7.72 18.45 16.73
N ILE A 316 8.60 19.07 15.93
CA ILE A 316 9.92 19.53 16.35
C ILE A 316 9.79 20.95 16.95
N ASN A 317 9.18 21.87 16.20
CA ASN A 317 8.95 23.25 16.66
C ASN A 317 7.59 23.77 16.11
N ARG A 318 7.32 25.09 16.26
CA ARG A 318 6.03 25.69 15.87
C ARG A 318 5.67 25.47 14.39
N TYR A 319 6.66 25.39 13.51
CA TYR A 319 6.48 25.33 12.06
C TYR A 319 7.06 24.07 11.43
N GLN A 320 7.84 23.30 12.19
CA GLN A 320 8.59 22.15 11.70
C GLN A 320 8.07 20.85 12.29
N TYR A 321 7.91 19.87 11.43
CA TYR A 321 7.44 18.53 11.79
C TYR A 321 8.33 17.51 11.12
N ASP A 322 8.57 16.43 11.83
CA ASP A 322 9.22 15.23 11.30
C ASP A 322 8.19 14.11 11.15
N GLN A 323 8.23 13.39 10.05
CA GLN A 323 7.35 12.26 9.79
C GLN A 323 8.09 11.19 9.03
N ARG A 324 8.26 10.03 9.64
CA ARG A 324 8.86 8.86 9.01
C ARG A 324 7.88 8.25 8.01
N ILE A 325 8.36 8.01 6.78
CA ILE A 325 7.61 7.37 5.71
C ILE A 325 8.51 6.28 5.12
N GLU A 326 7.94 5.10 4.88
CA GLU A 326 8.65 4.00 4.26
C GLU A 326 7.95 3.61 2.97
N ILE A 327 8.69 3.54 1.88
CA ILE A 327 8.21 3.16 0.57
C ILE A 327 8.73 1.76 0.25
N TYR A 328 7.81 0.86 -0.10
CA TYR A 328 8.11 -0.51 -0.51
C TYR A 328 7.81 -0.64 -2.00
N PHE A 329 8.82 -1.04 -2.73
CA PHE A 329 8.70 -1.28 -4.17
C PHE A 329 8.27 -2.71 -4.45
N ASN A 330 7.55 -2.92 -5.54
CA ASN A 330 7.28 -4.24 -6.07
C ASN A 330 8.62 -4.89 -6.49
N PHE A 331 8.74 -6.19 -6.28
CA PHE A 331 9.90 -7.03 -6.66
C PHE A 331 11.17 -6.85 -5.84
N ILE A 332 11.44 -5.66 -5.27
CA ILE A 332 12.69 -5.37 -4.55
C ILE A 332 12.48 -4.96 -3.08
N GLY A 333 11.23 -4.75 -2.66
CA GLY A 333 10.91 -4.37 -1.29
C GLY A 333 11.36 -2.95 -0.92
N LYS A 334 11.79 -2.75 0.33
CA LYS A 334 12.33 -1.47 0.80
C LYS A 334 13.82 -1.39 0.46
N VAL A 335 14.19 -0.40 -0.33
CA VAL A 335 15.59 -0.12 -0.68
C VAL A 335 16.01 1.15 0.03
N THR A 336 17.16 1.09 0.72
CA THR A 336 17.85 2.26 1.27
C THR A 336 19.14 2.41 0.46
N LEU A 337 19.18 3.41 -0.40
CA LEU A 337 20.38 3.71 -1.16
C LEU A 337 21.48 4.19 -0.19
N PRO A 338 22.76 3.85 -0.43
CA PRO A 338 23.85 4.50 0.27
C PRO A 338 23.73 6.00 0.02
N GLU A 339 23.76 6.79 1.09
CA GLU A 339 23.91 8.24 0.95
C GLU A 339 25.23 8.43 0.20
N GLU A 340 25.18 8.93 -1.04
CA GLU A 340 26.37 9.52 -1.62
C GLU A 340 26.78 10.59 -0.61
N GLU A 341 28.00 10.48 -0.06
CA GLU A 341 28.66 11.62 0.56
C GLU A 341 28.76 12.69 -0.54
N THR A 342 27.66 13.37 -0.77
CA THR A 342 27.72 14.68 -1.41
C THR A 342 28.58 15.48 -0.45
N GLU A 343 29.88 15.63 -0.81
CA GLU A 343 30.65 16.77 -0.32
C GLU A 343 29.68 17.93 -0.33
N ALA A 344 29.35 18.41 0.85
CA ALA A 344 28.37 19.47 1.02
C ALA A 344 28.81 20.58 0.05
N ALA A 345 28.08 20.68 -1.06
CA ALA A 345 28.21 21.85 -1.91
C ALA A 345 28.04 23.02 -0.94
N PRO A 346 28.98 23.99 -0.93
CA PRO A 346 28.92 25.08 0.01
C PRO A 346 27.49 25.62 -0.04
N GLU A 347 26.77 25.60 1.09
CA GLU A 347 25.40 26.07 1.19
C GLU A 347 25.37 27.42 0.48
N ALA A 348 24.67 27.46 -0.66
CA ALA A 348 24.45 28.74 -1.32
C ALA A 348 23.82 29.66 -0.27
N PRO A 349 24.32 30.86 -0.07
CA PRO A 349 23.88 31.74 1.01
C PRO A 349 22.35 31.80 0.94
N LYS A 350 21.69 31.40 2.05
CA LYS A 350 20.22 31.40 2.17
C LYS A 350 19.75 32.83 1.85
N THR A 351 19.36 33.07 0.61
CA THR A 351 18.74 34.34 0.24
C THR A 351 17.47 34.46 1.04
N LEU A 352 17.46 35.38 1.99
CA LEU A 352 16.29 35.77 2.74
C LEU A 352 15.26 36.37 1.78
N HIS A 353 14.36 35.52 1.24
CA HIS A 353 13.23 36.01 0.47
C HIS A 353 12.24 36.67 1.42
N VAL A 354 12.41 37.95 1.64
CA VAL A 354 11.37 38.78 2.27
C VAL A 354 10.39 39.13 1.15
N ALA A 355 9.11 38.85 1.33
CA ALA A 355 8.08 39.18 0.35
C ALA A 355 8.19 40.66 -0.01
N SER A 356 8.20 40.98 -1.30
CA SER A 356 8.39 42.34 -1.84
C SER A 356 7.42 43.41 -1.29
N ASN A 357 6.31 42.97 -0.72
CA ASN A 357 5.30 43.84 -0.09
C ASN A 357 5.48 43.96 1.43
N SER A 358 6.53 43.42 2.02
CA SER A 358 6.81 43.54 3.46
C SER A 358 7.47 44.89 3.75
N SER A 359 7.05 45.54 4.85
CA SER A 359 7.73 46.74 5.36
C SER A 359 9.20 46.50 5.75
N PHE A 360 9.61 45.21 5.82
CA PHE A 360 10.97 44.77 6.12
C PHE A 360 11.79 44.41 4.85
N ALA A 361 11.24 44.54 3.65
CA ALA A 361 11.96 44.25 2.41
C ALA A 361 13.29 45.03 2.29
N PRO A 362 13.37 46.34 2.64
CA PRO A 362 14.62 47.12 2.58
C PRO A 362 15.71 46.60 3.52
N ILE A 363 15.35 45.95 4.64
CA ILE A 363 16.33 45.29 5.52
C ILE A 363 16.85 44.02 4.87
N GLY A 364 15.98 43.23 4.23
CA GLY A 364 16.38 42.02 3.49
C GLY A 364 17.37 42.38 2.35
N ASP A 365 17.08 43.43 1.58
CA ASP A 365 17.95 43.89 0.51
C ASP A 365 19.31 44.38 1.03
N TYR A 366 19.31 45.13 2.13
CA TYR A 366 20.53 45.59 2.79
C TYR A 366 21.38 44.40 3.32
N LEU A 367 20.77 43.43 4.00
CA LEU A 367 21.48 42.24 4.51
C LEU A 367 22.04 41.38 3.39
N SER A 368 21.30 41.23 2.31
CA SER A 368 21.74 40.48 1.12
C SER A 368 22.92 41.11 0.43
N ALA A 369 23.02 42.47 0.46
CA ALA A 369 24.11 43.22 -0.15
C ALA A 369 25.43 43.15 0.67
N GLN A 370 25.37 42.87 1.98
CA GLN A 370 26.55 42.80 2.85
C GLN A 370 27.27 41.45 2.79
N GLY A 371 26.58 40.32 2.47
CA GLY A 371 27.21 39.01 2.27
C GLY A 371 27.79 38.35 3.54
N GLU A 372 27.47 38.84 4.73
CA GLU A 372 27.94 38.30 6.00
C GLU A 372 26.88 37.36 6.62
N GLU A 373 27.35 36.31 7.29
CA GLU A 373 26.45 35.29 7.95
C GLU A 373 25.62 35.87 9.12
N ALA A 374 26.12 36.88 9.79
CA ALA A 374 25.43 37.56 10.89
C ALA A 374 25.84 39.02 10.98
N ILE A 375 24.85 39.91 10.91
CA ILE A 375 25.07 41.36 11.00
C ILE A 375 24.26 41.90 12.18
N ALA A 376 24.93 42.58 13.10
CA ALA A 376 24.29 43.31 14.18
C ALA A 376 23.88 44.74 13.69
N LEU A 377 22.57 44.95 13.50
CA LEU A 377 22.04 46.23 13.12
C LEU A 377 21.52 46.98 14.34
N PRO A 378 22.01 48.21 14.58
CA PRO A 378 21.43 49.06 15.65
C PRO A 378 19.99 49.48 15.28
N PHE A 379 19.13 49.66 16.25
CA PHE A 379 17.72 49.99 16.04
C PHE A 379 17.52 51.25 15.17
N SER A 380 18.38 52.24 15.33
CA SER A 380 18.38 53.44 14.49
C SER A 380 18.55 53.14 13.00
N LYS A 381 19.38 52.11 12.64
CA LYS A 381 19.59 51.71 11.26
C LYS A 381 18.40 50.93 10.72
N VAL A 382 17.72 50.15 11.54
CA VAL A 382 16.49 49.46 11.21
C VAL A 382 15.36 50.44 10.91
N GLU A 383 15.21 51.49 11.73
CA GLU A 383 14.24 52.58 11.50
C GLU A 383 14.51 53.36 10.24
N GLU A 384 15.80 53.66 9.94
CA GLU A 384 16.23 54.30 8.71
C GLU A 384 15.85 53.46 7.48
N LEU A 385 16.13 52.19 7.49
CA LEU A 385 15.86 51.27 6.36
C LEU A 385 14.37 51.02 6.15
N THR A 386 13.59 50.93 7.21
CA THR A 386 12.13 50.67 7.14
C THR A 386 11.31 51.92 6.95
N GLY A 387 11.89 53.12 7.21
CA GLY A 387 11.18 54.41 7.23
C GLY A 387 10.11 54.56 8.29
N LYS A 388 10.09 53.67 9.31
CA LYS A 388 9.10 53.65 10.35
C LYS A 388 9.75 53.49 11.76
N PRO A 389 9.27 54.20 12.79
CA PRO A 389 9.76 54.00 14.16
C PRO A 389 9.40 52.61 14.66
N LEU A 390 10.34 51.97 15.35
CA LEU A 390 10.10 50.69 15.99
C LEU A 390 9.13 50.85 17.19
N CYS A 391 8.35 49.82 17.49
CA CYS A 391 7.44 49.85 18.62
C CYS A 391 8.22 49.91 19.95
N LYS A 392 7.62 50.51 20.99
CA LYS A 392 8.25 50.66 22.33
C LYS A 392 8.71 49.34 22.98
N SER A 393 8.16 48.21 22.53
CA SER A 393 8.56 46.88 23.00
C SER A 393 9.86 46.37 22.38
N ALA A 394 10.32 46.95 21.26
CA ALA A 394 11.58 46.59 20.62
C ALA A 394 12.81 47.14 21.38
N TYR A 395 12.63 48.13 22.21
CA TYR A 395 13.68 48.75 23.05
C TYR A 395 13.81 48.17 24.45
N LYS A 396 12.99 47.15 24.80
CA LYS A 396 13.07 46.38 26.03
C LYS A 396 13.78 45.07 25.82
#